data_9b6b6949f1f53d1896c2d73bb37bd692
#
_entry.id   9b6b6949f1f53d1896c2d73bb37bd692
#
_cell.length_a   1.000
_cell.length_b   1.000
_cell.length_c   1.000
_cell.angle_alpha   90.00
_cell.angle_beta   90.00
_cell.angle_gamma   90.00
#
_symmetry.space_group_name_H-M   'P 1'
#
loop_
_entity.id
_entity.type
_entity.pdbx_description
1 polymer ?
#
loop_
_entity_poly.entity_id
_entity_poly.type
_entity_poly.pdbx_seq_one_letter_code
_entity_poly.pdbx_strand_id
1 'polypeptide(L)'
;EASPMPKSGYIDSLTFKFYIAVVNPDRARQYLKLYKEIKYVNVPVGESTYASVYLSPSSVKRITGSEGGRGKWVKYEGVVVEYNGKVVATYSSERGKMEKWWTIQSPSIVETTYYPLLNKDETPFSVYWYDRYPEIMKPNLHQGGSAPEPSGFGTPTPPETDDL
;
A
#
# COMPACT_ATOMS: atom_id res chain seq x y z
N GLU A 1 1.36 -10.25 29.82
CA GLU A 1 2.76 -9.79 29.67
C GLU A 1 2.74 -8.52 28.81
N ALA A 2 3.00 -7.38 29.43
CA ALA A 2 3.06 -6.11 28.72
C ALA A 2 4.21 -6.16 27.72
N SER A 3 3.93 -5.92 26.45
CA SER A 3 4.98 -5.73 25.43
C SER A 3 5.92 -4.60 25.89
N PRO A 4 7.25 -4.80 25.85
CA PRO A 4 8.17 -3.78 26.30
C PRO A 4 7.98 -2.53 25.44
N MET A 5 7.68 -1.40 26.08
CA MET A 5 7.69 -0.10 25.42
C MET A 5 9.08 0.14 24.83
N PRO A 6 9.17 0.60 23.59
CA PRO A 6 10.45 0.88 22.96
C PRO A 6 11.18 1.98 23.76
N LYS A 7 12.43 1.73 24.10
CA LYS A 7 13.28 2.65 24.88
C LYS A 7 13.61 3.95 24.16
N SER A 8 13.28 4.06 22.86
CA SER A 8 13.69 5.16 21.99
C SER A 8 12.61 6.21 21.73
N GLY A 9 11.39 6.06 22.25
CA GLY A 9 10.27 6.92 21.87
C GLY A 9 9.70 6.66 20.46
N TYR A 10 10.18 5.62 19.78
CA TYR A 10 9.72 5.19 18.47
C TYR A 10 9.47 3.69 18.43
N ILE A 11 8.48 3.29 17.65
CA ILE A 11 8.27 1.90 17.24
C ILE A 11 8.99 1.70 15.93
N ASP A 12 9.83 0.67 15.81
CA ASP A 12 10.64 0.41 14.62
C ASP A 12 9.77 0.20 13.38
N SER A 13 8.70 -0.58 13.51
CA SER A 13 7.72 -0.74 12.42
C SER A 13 6.36 -1.18 12.90
N LEU A 14 5.32 -0.73 12.18
CA LEU A 14 3.94 -1.21 12.28
C LEU A 14 3.43 -1.56 10.88
N THR A 15 2.76 -2.69 10.77
CA THR A 15 2.11 -3.11 9.53
C THR A 15 0.63 -2.83 9.60
N PHE A 16 0.13 -2.03 8.67
CA PHE A 16 -1.28 -1.69 8.51
C PHE A 16 -1.86 -2.46 7.32
N LYS A 17 -2.91 -3.21 7.57
CA LYS A 17 -3.68 -3.92 6.54
C LYS A 17 -5.01 -3.23 6.37
N PHE A 18 -5.19 -2.57 5.24
CA PHE A 18 -6.41 -1.85 4.90
C PHE A 18 -7.32 -2.72 4.04
N TYR A 19 -8.59 -2.78 4.41
CA TYR A 19 -9.65 -3.48 3.71
C TYR A 19 -10.78 -2.50 3.43
N ILE A 20 -11.11 -2.31 2.16
CA ILE A 20 -12.20 -1.43 1.74
C ILE A 20 -13.15 -2.20 0.84
N ALA A 21 -14.43 -2.22 1.17
CA ALA A 21 -15.46 -2.77 0.30
C ALA A 21 -16.16 -1.64 -0.45
N VAL A 22 -16.15 -1.72 -1.78
CA VAL A 22 -16.80 -0.75 -2.66
C VAL A 22 -17.89 -1.42 -3.49
N VAL A 23 -18.82 -0.65 -4.00
CA VAL A 23 -19.85 -1.17 -4.93
C VAL A 23 -19.18 -1.76 -6.17
N ASN A 24 -19.73 -2.86 -6.69
CA ASN A 24 -19.29 -3.39 -7.96
C ASN A 24 -20.06 -2.69 -9.09
N PRO A 25 -19.38 -1.95 -10.00
CA PRO A 25 -20.06 -1.25 -11.10
C PRO A 25 -20.73 -2.19 -12.09
N ASP A 26 -20.27 -3.45 -12.17
CA ASP A 26 -20.73 -4.44 -13.16
C ASP A 26 -21.81 -5.37 -12.61
N ARG A 27 -21.97 -5.44 -11.28
CA ARG A 27 -22.94 -6.33 -10.63
C ARG A 27 -23.62 -5.69 -9.43
N ALA A 28 -24.93 -5.50 -9.55
CA ALA A 28 -25.76 -5.05 -8.43
C ALA A 28 -25.70 -6.03 -7.25
N ARG A 29 -25.72 -5.50 -6.03
CA ARG A 29 -25.68 -6.26 -4.75
C ARG A 29 -24.41 -7.06 -4.49
N GLN A 30 -23.36 -6.81 -5.27
CA GLN A 30 -22.03 -7.35 -5.03
C GLN A 30 -21.08 -6.21 -4.68
N TYR A 31 -20.15 -6.46 -3.78
CA TYR A 31 -19.11 -5.52 -3.37
C TYR A 31 -17.74 -6.06 -3.76
N LEU A 32 -16.85 -5.15 -4.09
CA LEU A 32 -15.46 -5.47 -4.37
C LEU A 32 -14.62 -5.18 -3.14
N LYS A 33 -13.88 -6.19 -2.66
CA LYS A 33 -12.95 -6.05 -1.55
C LYS A 33 -11.59 -5.65 -2.10
N LEU A 34 -11.15 -4.46 -1.71
CA LEU A 34 -9.84 -3.90 -2.00
C LEU A 34 -8.94 -4.09 -0.79
N TYR A 35 -7.66 -4.34 -1.02
CA TYR A 35 -6.68 -4.59 0.02
C TYR A 35 -5.39 -3.82 -0.24
N LYS A 36 -4.79 -3.27 0.82
CA LYS A 36 -3.44 -2.70 0.80
C LYS A 36 -2.76 -2.97 2.13
N GLU A 37 -1.55 -3.48 2.05
CA GLU A 37 -0.64 -3.56 3.19
C GLU A 37 0.39 -2.43 3.11
N ILE A 38 0.56 -1.70 4.22
CA ILE A 38 1.55 -0.64 4.33
C ILE A 38 2.36 -0.89 5.60
N LYS A 39 3.67 -0.98 5.47
CA LYS A 39 4.58 -1.04 6.59
C LYS A 39 5.14 0.35 6.86
N TYR A 40 4.74 0.93 7.98
CA TYR A 40 5.31 2.18 8.48
C TYR A 40 6.52 1.89 9.36
N VAL A 41 7.52 2.74 9.28
CA VAL A 41 8.76 2.66 10.08
C VAL A 41 8.95 3.95 10.88
N ASN A 42 9.76 3.89 11.92
CA ASN A 42 10.05 5.04 12.78
C ASN A 42 8.77 5.73 13.30
N VAL A 43 7.82 4.95 13.77
CA VAL A 43 6.52 5.46 14.22
C VAL A 43 6.68 6.09 15.61
N PRO A 44 6.45 7.41 15.78
CA PRO A 44 6.62 8.07 17.08
C PRO A 44 5.58 7.57 18.09
N VAL A 45 6.03 7.39 19.34
CA VAL A 45 5.17 7.02 20.47
C VAL A 45 4.68 8.28 21.17
N GLY A 46 3.38 8.32 21.46
CA GLY A 46 2.78 9.45 22.20
C GLY A 46 2.39 10.63 21.31
N GLU A 47 2.60 10.55 20.02
CA GLU A 47 2.13 11.53 19.05
C GLU A 47 1.02 10.96 18.17
N SER A 48 0.10 11.84 17.75
CA SER A 48 -0.92 11.45 16.79
C SER A 48 -0.35 11.46 15.39
N THR A 49 -0.37 10.30 14.72
CA THR A 49 0.06 10.15 13.33
C THR A 49 -1.10 9.65 12.47
N TYR A 50 -1.01 9.89 11.17
CA TYR A 50 -2.01 9.45 10.20
C TYR A 50 -1.52 8.23 9.42
N ALA A 51 -2.44 7.34 9.12
CA ALA A 51 -2.25 6.26 8.18
C ALA A 51 -3.40 6.31 7.16
N SER A 52 -3.11 6.18 5.88
CA SER A 52 -4.12 6.35 4.84
C SER A 52 -3.86 5.52 3.61
N VAL A 53 -4.94 5.22 2.91
CA VAL A 53 -4.93 4.65 1.56
C VAL A 53 -5.78 5.51 0.64
N TYR A 54 -5.46 5.46 -0.64
CA TYR A 54 -6.07 6.29 -1.66
C TYR A 54 -6.51 5.43 -2.85
N LEU A 55 -7.54 5.89 -3.54
CA LEU A 55 -7.90 5.39 -4.87
C LEU A 55 -7.60 6.47 -5.91
N SER A 56 -7.09 6.03 -7.07
CA SER A 56 -6.87 6.96 -8.18
C SER A 56 -8.20 7.53 -8.70
N PRO A 57 -8.20 8.74 -9.26
CA PRO A 57 -9.41 9.33 -9.87
C PRO A 57 -10.04 8.42 -10.94
N SER A 58 -9.22 7.71 -11.71
CA SER A 58 -9.70 6.75 -12.71
C SER A 58 -10.43 5.54 -12.10
N SER A 59 -9.92 5.01 -10.97
CA SER A 59 -10.60 3.96 -10.22
C SER A 59 -11.93 4.45 -9.65
N VAL A 60 -11.95 5.63 -9.04
CA VAL A 60 -13.18 6.24 -8.53
C VAL A 60 -14.19 6.44 -9.63
N LYS A 61 -13.77 6.97 -10.79
CA LYS A 61 -14.65 7.18 -11.95
C LYS A 61 -15.26 5.87 -12.48
N ARG A 62 -14.46 4.81 -12.56
CA ARG A 62 -14.96 3.48 -12.97
C ARG A 62 -15.98 2.91 -12.00
N ILE A 63 -15.75 3.07 -10.69
CA ILE A 63 -16.65 2.54 -9.65
C ILE A 63 -17.95 3.34 -9.58
N THR A 64 -17.89 4.67 -9.69
CA THR A 64 -19.01 5.57 -9.40
C THR A 64 -19.66 6.21 -10.63
N GLY A 65 -19.01 6.12 -11.78
CA GLY A 65 -19.40 6.83 -13.00
C GLY A 65 -19.03 8.32 -13.00
N SER A 66 -18.37 8.85 -11.93
CA SER A 66 -17.98 10.26 -11.85
C SER A 66 -16.64 10.44 -11.13
N GLU A 67 -15.86 11.45 -11.53
CA GLU A 67 -14.55 11.75 -10.92
C GLU A 67 -14.67 12.21 -9.46
N GLY A 68 -15.79 12.80 -9.08
CA GLY A 68 -16.04 13.30 -7.73
C GLY A 68 -16.56 12.25 -6.74
N GLY A 69 -16.72 10.99 -7.16
CA GLY A 69 -17.13 9.91 -6.26
C GLY A 69 -18.47 10.18 -5.54
N ARG A 70 -19.47 10.70 -6.25
CA ARG A 70 -20.77 11.03 -5.63
C ARG A 70 -21.51 9.78 -5.15
N GLY A 71 -22.15 9.89 -3.98
CA GLY A 71 -22.97 8.83 -3.38
C GLY A 71 -22.20 7.92 -2.41
N LYS A 72 -22.90 6.95 -1.85
CA LYS A 72 -22.36 5.96 -0.92
C LYS A 72 -21.80 4.76 -1.67
N TRP A 73 -20.64 4.89 -2.24
CA TRP A 73 -19.97 3.82 -2.99
C TRP A 73 -18.99 2.99 -2.15
N VAL A 74 -18.49 3.53 -1.04
CA VAL A 74 -17.77 2.76 -0.02
C VAL A 74 -18.80 2.14 0.91
N LYS A 75 -18.76 0.81 1.04
CA LYS A 75 -19.72 0.05 1.85
C LYS A 75 -19.17 -0.29 3.23
N TYR A 76 -17.94 -0.83 3.29
CA TYR A 76 -17.31 -1.23 4.53
C TYR A 76 -15.85 -0.78 4.54
N GLU A 77 -15.37 -0.48 5.74
CA GLU A 77 -13.98 -0.12 5.99
C GLU A 77 -13.44 -1.00 7.12
N GLY A 78 -12.20 -1.43 7.00
CA GLY A 78 -11.51 -2.21 8.02
C GLY A 78 -10.01 -1.97 7.99
N VAL A 79 -9.41 -1.92 9.16
CA VAL A 79 -7.96 -1.80 9.32
C VAL A 79 -7.51 -2.76 10.41
N VAL A 80 -6.46 -3.50 10.14
CA VAL A 80 -5.76 -4.35 11.11
C VAL A 80 -4.34 -3.81 11.25
N VAL A 81 -3.92 -3.58 12.49
CA VAL A 81 -2.55 -3.11 12.79
C VAL A 81 -1.80 -4.25 13.46
N GLU A 82 -0.64 -4.57 12.93
CA GLU A 82 0.24 -5.60 13.45
C GLU A 82 1.59 -5.02 13.89
N TYR A 83 2.09 -5.53 15.01
CA TYR A 83 3.43 -5.29 15.52
C TYR A 83 4.12 -6.64 15.73
N ASN A 84 5.28 -6.83 15.10
CA ASN A 84 6.01 -8.10 15.14
C ASN A 84 5.14 -9.33 14.84
N GLY A 85 4.27 -9.24 13.83
CA GLY A 85 3.38 -10.31 13.42
C GLY A 85 2.18 -10.56 14.33
N LYS A 86 1.98 -9.76 15.38
CA LYS A 86 0.84 -9.84 16.28
C LYS A 86 -0.12 -8.67 16.05
N VAL A 87 -1.42 -8.96 15.99
CA VAL A 87 -2.45 -7.93 15.91
C VAL A 87 -2.49 -7.15 17.22
N VAL A 88 -2.27 -5.84 17.14
CA VAL A 88 -2.28 -4.90 18.26
C VAL A 88 -3.48 -3.96 18.26
N ALA A 89 -4.08 -3.72 17.09
CA ALA A 89 -5.29 -2.92 16.97
C ALA A 89 -6.11 -3.35 15.75
N THR A 90 -7.41 -3.12 15.83
CA THR A 90 -8.35 -3.38 14.74
C THR A 90 -9.41 -2.28 14.73
N TYR A 91 -9.73 -1.81 13.53
CA TYR A 91 -10.87 -0.90 13.30
C TYR A 91 -11.81 -1.52 12.27
N SER A 92 -13.09 -1.33 12.45
CA SER A 92 -14.12 -1.69 11.48
C SER A 92 -15.24 -0.66 11.49
N SER A 93 -15.77 -0.33 10.32
CA SER A 93 -17.00 0.45 10.19
C SER A 93 -18.24 -0.33 10.66
N GLU A 94 -18.12 -1.65 10.76
CA GLU A 94 -19.21 -2.56 11.12
C GLU A 94 -19.03 -3.14 12.53
N ARG A 95 -20.11 -3.67 13.09
CA ARG A 95 -20.15 -4.26 14.43
C ARG A 95 -20.76 -5.66 14.41
N GLY A 96 -20.57 -6.39 15.50
CA GLY A 96 -21.15 -7.72 15.70
C GLY A 96 -20.63 -8.74 14.70
N LYS A 97 -21.52 -9.47 14.05
CA LYS A 97 -21.13 -10.51 13.08
C LYS A 97 -20.36 -9.99 11.86
N MET A 98 -20.50 -8.70 11.54
CA MET A 98 -19.84 -8.03 10.43
C MET A 98 -18.56 -7.30 10.85
N GLU A 99 -18.17 -7.32 12.11
CA GLU A 99 -17.00 -6.59 12.61
C GLU A 99 -15.72 -6.96 11.86
N LYS A 100 -15.55 -8.23 11.49
CA LYS A 100 -14.42 -8.72 10.68
C LYS A 100 -14.86 -9.09 9.28
N TRP A 101 -15.66 -8.23 8.64
CA TRP A 101 -16.27 -8.48 7.34
C TRP A 101 -15.26 -8.90 6.25
N TRP A 102 -14.02 -8.46 6.34
CA TRP A 102 -12.96 -8.81 5.38
C TRP A 102 -12.53 -10.28 5.44
N THR A 103 -12.89 -11.01 6.49
CA THR A 103 -12.63 -12.45 6.62
C THR A 103 -13.78 -13.29 6.08
N ILE A 104 -14.93 -12.67 5.77
CA ILE A 104 -16.13 -13.38 5.32
C ILE A 104 -15.96 -13.80 3.87
N GLN A 105 -16.05 -15.09 3.63
CA GLN A 105 -16.13 -15.63 2.27
C GLN A 105 -17.60 -15.65 1.83
N SER A 106 -17.95 -14.81 0.89
CA SER A 106 -19.32 -14.69 0.37
C SER A 106 -19.29 -14.30 -1.11
N PRO A 107 -20.19 -14.84 -1.93
CA PRO A 107 -20.33 -14.39 -3.31
C PRO A 107 -20.75 -12.91 -3.43
N SER A 108 -21.22 -12.31 -2.33
CA SER A 108 -21.56 -10.88 -2.27
C SER A 108 -20.35 -9.96 -2.04
N ILE A 109 -19.20 -10.50 -1.65
CA ILE A 109 -17.96 -9.73 -1.41
C ILE A 109 -16.83 -10.46 -2.13
N VAL A 110 -16.35 -9.89 -3.24
CA VAL A 110 -15.36 -10.51 -4.12
C VAL A 110 -14.08 -9.71 -4.09
N GLU A 111 -12.95 -10.39 -3.96
CA GLU A 111 -11.63 -9.74 -4.05
C GLU A 111 -11.33 -9.31 -5.48
N THR A 112 -10.66 -8.16 -5.61
CA THR A 112 -10.21 -7.66 -6.90
C THR A 112 -8.89 -6.91 -6.77
N THR A 113 -8.09 -6.94 -7.82
CA THR A 113 -6.85 -6.15 -7.99
C THR A 113 -6.99 -5.05 -9.04
N TYR A 114 -8.16 -4.93 -9.69
CA TYR A 114 -8.39 -3.95 -10.77
C TYR A 114 -8.51 -2.50 -10.30
N TYR A 115 -8.73 -2.30 -9.00
CA TYR A 115 -8.82 -0.98 -8.36
C TYR A 115 -7.81 -0.92 -7.22
N PRO A 116 -6.50 -0.74 -7.52
CA PRO A 116 -5.47 -0.81 -6.51
C PRO A 116 -5.59 0.34 -5.51
N LEU A 117 -5.54 0.00 -4.22
CA LEU A 117 -5.32 0.99 -3.17
C LEU A 117 -3.86 1.45 -3.22
N LEU A 118 -3.66 2.75 -3.07
CA LEU A 118 -2.37 3.40 -3.10
C LEU A 118 -1.98 3.86 -1.69
N ASN A 119 -0.70 3.77 -1.35
CA ASN A 119 -0.18 4.46 -0.18
C ASN A 119 0.11 5.92 -0.52
N LYS A 120 0.44 6.74 0.49
CA LYS A 120 0.66 8.18 0.30
C LYS A 120 1.83 8.47 -0.67
N ASP A 121 2.91 7.68 -0.63
CA ASP A 121 4.09 7.87 -1.47
C ASP A 121 3.83 7.55 -2.96
N GLU A 122 2.80 6.76 -3.24
CA GLU A 122 2.33 6.44 -4.60
C GLU A 122 1.37 7.50 -5.17
N THR A 123 1.16 8.60 -4.47
CA THR A 123 0.23 9.67 -4.84
C THR A 123 0.96 11.01 -4.99
N PRO A 124 0.34 12.01 -5.68
CA PRO A 124 0.86 13.38 -5.70
C PRO A 124 0.91 14.06 -4.32
N PHE A 125 0.26 13.46 -3.31
CA PHE A 125 0.22 13.98 -1.93
C PHE A 125 1.42 13.57 -1.08
N SER A 126 2.42 12.89 -1.64
CA SER A 126 3.59 12.36 -0.92
C SER A 126 4.31 13.42 -0.09
N VAL A 127 4.37 14.66 -0.56
CA VAL A 127 5.04 15.79 0.10
C VAL A 127 4.15 16.58 1.08
N TYR A 128 2.83 16.38 1.03
CA TYR A 128 1.91 17.10 1.90
C TYR A 128 1.83 16.44 3.28
N TRP A 129 1.78 17.24 4.35
CA TRP A 129 1.66 16.77 5.73
C TRP A 129 2.76 15.77 6.13
N TYR A 130 3.97 16.00 5.60
CA TYR A 130 5.10 15.10 5.78
C TYR A 130 5.40 14.80 7.26
N ASP A 131 5.23 15.78 8.13
CA ASP A 131 5.41 15.72 9.58
C ASP A 131 4.30 14.96 10.32
N ARG A 132 3.18 14.66 9.65
CA ARG A 132 2.02 14.00 10.24
C ARG A 132 1.90 12.51 9.90
N TYR A 133 2.69 12.04 8.97
CA TYR A 133 2.69 10.64 8.54
C TYR A 133 4.03 9.98 8.90
N PRO A 134 4.01 8.74 9.46
CA PRO A 134 5.22 7.96 9.59
C PRO A 134 5.80 7.61 8.22
N GLU A 135 7.08 7.33 8.17
CA GLU A 135 7.74 6.89 6.96
C GLU A 135 7.20 5.52 6.50
N ILE A 136 7.04 5.37 5.19
CA ILE A 136 6.66 4.10 4.57
C ILE A 136 7.94 3.35 4.22
N MET A 137 8.03 2.06 4.60
CA MET A 137 9.16 1.22 4.23
C MET A 137 9.22 1.08 2.71
N LYS A 138 10.37 1.46 2.14
CA LYS A 138 10.62 1.30 0.70
C LYS A 138 11.14 -0.11 0.43
N PRO A 139 10.71 -0.75 -0.68
CA PRO A 139 11.31 -2.01 -1.09
C PRO A 139 12.80 -1.82 -1.34
N ASN A 140 13.63 -2.75 -0.86
CA ASN A 140 15.07 -2.74 -1.14
C ASN A 140 15.29 -2.94 -2.63
N LEU A 141 15.75 -1.90 -3.32
CA LEU A 141 16.10 -1.93 -4.74
C LEU A 141 17.38 -2.77 -5.05
N HIS A 142 17.99 -3.38 -4.02
CA HIS A 142 19.27 -4.09 -4.14
C HIS A 142 19.18 -5.62 -4.17
N GLN A 143 18.00 -6.20 -4.35
CA GLN A 143 17.92 -7.64 -4.61
C GLN A 143 17.47 -7.88 -6.06
N GLY A 144 18.44 -7.93 -6.95
CA GLY A 144 18.24 -8.48 -8.29
C GLY A 144 18.72 -7.59 -9.43
N GLY A 145 19.97 -7.67 -9.73
CA GLY A 145 20.54 -7.15 -10.94
C GLY A 145 22.03 -6.93 -10.81
N SER A 146 22.83 -7.96 -11.01
CA SER A 146 24.19 -7.76 -11.51
C SER A 146 24.07 -6.87 -12.74
N ALA A 147 24.63 -5.67 -12.68
CA ALA A 147 24.76 -4.83 -13.87
C ALA A 147 25.45 -5.70 -14.94
N PRO A 148 24.98 -5.71 -16.20
CA PRO A 148 25.73 -6.32 -17.27
C PRO A 148 27.08 -5.61 -17.34
N GLU A 149 28.16 -6.38 -17.25
CA GLU A 149 29.50 -5.83 -17.50
C GLU A 149 29.49 -5.12 -18.87
N PRO A 150 30.07 -3.92 -18.96
CA PRO A 150 30.21 -3.28 -20.26
C PRO A 150 31.11 -4.18 -21.13
N SER A 151 30.52 -4.76 -22.16
CA SER A 151 31.23 -5.50 -23.18
C SER A 151 32.34 -4.58 -23.69
N GLY A 152 33.58 -5.02 -23.50
CA GLY A 152 34.76 -4.25 -23.84
C GLY A 152 34.69 -3.78 -25.28
N PHE A 153 34.85 -2.49 -25.48
CA PHE A 153 35.16 -1.90 -26.77
C PHE A 153 36.51 -2.48 -27.18
N GLY A 154 36.46 -3.30 -28.23
CA GLY A 154 37.66 -3.78 -28.90
C GLY A 154 38.52 -2.58 -29.32
N THR A 155 39.76 -2.58 -28.87
CA THR A 155 40.77 -1.63 -29.35
C THR A 155 40.93 -1.80 -30.86
N PRO A 156 40.85 -0.72 -31.66
CA PRO A 156 41.14 -0.81 -33.09
C PRO A 156 42.62 -1.14 -33.30
N THR A 157 42.88 -2.22 -34.03
CA THR A 157 44.22 -2.59 -34.53
C THR A 157 44.70 -1.52 -35.50
N PRO A 158 45.91 -0.97 -35.35
CA PRO A 158 46.46 -0.06 -36.34
C PRO A 158 46.77 -0.80 -37.65
N PRO A 159 46.68 -0.13 -38.80
CA PRO A 159 46.95 -0.74 -40.09
C PRO A 159 48.43 -1.10 -40.22
N GLU A 160 48.72 -2.33 -40.72
CA GLU A 160 50.03 -2.75 -41.16
C GLU A 160 50.49 -1.85 -42.31
N THR A 161 51.66 -1.25 -42.14
CA THR A 161 52.38 -0.60 -43.27
C THR A 161 53.14 -1.66 -44.00
N ASP A 162 52.70 -1.93 -45.26
CA ASP A 162 53.50 -2.65 -46.21
C ASP A 162 54.71 -1.77 -46.66
N ASP A 163 55.92 -2.22 -46.28
CA ASP A 163 57.16 -1.71 -46.82
C ASP A 163 57.54 -2.55 -48.01
N LEU A 164 57.72 -1.85 -49.11
CA LEU A 164 58.40 -2.29 -50.37
C LEU A 164 59.94 -2.39 -50.19
#